data_1332a467dc758aef4cbafecb634a175e
#
_entry.id   1332a467dc758aef4cbafecb634a175e
#
_cell.length_a   1.000
_cell.length_b   1.000
_cell.length_c   1.000
_cell.angle_alpha   90.00
_cell.angle_beta   90.00
_cell.angle_gamma   90.00
#
_symmetry.space_group_name_H-M   'P 1'
#
loop_
_entity.id
_entity.type
_entity.pdbx_description
1 polymer ?
#
loop_
_entity_poly.entity_id
_entity_poly.type
_entity_poly.pdbx_seq_one_letter_code
_entity_poly.pdbx_strand_id
1 'polypeptide(L)'
;AEAHVRHYIGEAYFLRAYLYLDKLQSLGDFPIVLNALPDDKEPLVASSKRQPRYKVAQQILDDLDKALDLLMESAPGGKNRISRDAALLLRSRAALFEATWEKYHKGTAFVPGGPGWPGKAEDIQGFDIDSSINHFLDEAMKSSKELGDKLVGNLAENTATPEGQNASLASINPYYTMFCDKDMSGYSEVLMYRAFDKAKANVTHNVQMQLQRNGGGTGWTRGLVNSFLMRNGLP
;
A
#
# COMPACT_ATOMS: atom_id res chain seq x y z
N ALA A 1 22.01 -9.09 17.71
CA ALA A 1 22.04 -9.89 16.47
C ALA A 1 20.70 -10.57 16.22
N GLU A 2 20.13 -11.28 17.20
CA GLU A 2 18.87 -12.02 17.04
C GLU A 2 17.66 -11.13 16.66
N ALA A 3 17.49 -9.98 17.32
CA ALA A 3 16.40 -9.05 17.02
C ALA A 3 16.44 -8.52 15.57
N HIS A 4 17.63 -8.29 15.03
CA HIS A 4 17.78 -7.89 13.63
C HIS A 4 17.44 -9.03 12.66
N VAL A 5 17.80 -10.28 12.99
CA VAL A 5 17.44 -11.44 12.16
C VAL A 5 15.92 -11.59 12.12
N ARG A 6 15.25 -11.51 13.27
CA ARG A 6 13.78 -11.51 13.33
C ARG A 6 13.17 -10.39 12.49
N HIS A 7 13.71 -9.18 12.60
CA HIS A 7 13.26 -8.03 11.81
C HIS A 7 13.37 -8.30 10.30
N TYR A 8 14.50 -8.85 9.82
CA TYR A 8 14.67 -9.15 8.39
C TYR A 8 13.74 -10.25 7.88
N ILE A 9 13.39 -11.21 8.75
CA ILE A 9 12.33 -12.19 8.42
C ILE A 9 10.98 -11.49 8.33
N GLY A 10 10.68 -10.54 9.22
CA GLY A 10 9.47 -9.70 9.15
C GLY A 10 9.39 -8.89 7.86
N GLU A 11 10.51 -8.31 7.41
CA GLU A 11 10.59 -7.62 6.11
C GLU A 11 10.28 -8.56 4.94
N ALA A 12 10.74 -9.81 4.99
CA ALA A 12 10.45 -10.80 3.94
C ALA A 12 8.94 -11.12 3.86
N TYR A 13 8.26 -11.27 5.01
CA TYR A 13 6.80 -11.42 5.04
C TYR A 13 6.09 -10.17 4.49
N PHE A 14 6.49 -8.99 4.90
CA PHE A 14 5.95 -7.73 4.36
C PHE A 14 6.12 -7.66 2.84
N LEU A 15 7.29 -7.95 2.31
CA LEU A 15 7.56 -7.90 0.87
C LEU A 15 6.71 -8.93 0.11
N ARG A 16 6.50 -10.12 0.67
CA ARG A 16 5.61 -11.11 0.06
C ARG A 16 4.17 -10.59 0.03
N ALA A 17 3.67 -10.05 1.14
CA ALA A 17 2.35 -9.42 1.20
C ALA A 17 2.21 -8.29 0.18
N TYR A 18 3.22 -7.43 0.06
CA TYR A 18 3.22 -6.32 -0.90
C TYR A 18 3.15 -6.80 -2.35
N LEU A 19 3.91 -7.84 -2.70
CA LEU A 19 3.86 -8.44 -4.04
C LEU A 19 2.50 -9.11 -4.32
N TYR A 20 1.92 -9.80 -3.32
CA TYR A 20 0.58 -10.35 -3.45
C TYR A 20 -0.50 -9.28 -3.58
N LEU A 21 -0.36 -8.14 -2.89
CA LEU A 21 -1.27 -7.00 -3.04
C LEU A 21 -1.23 -6.43 -4.47
N ASP A 22 -0.05 -6.28 -5.07
CA ASP A 22 0.10 -5.89 -6.47
C ASP A 22 -0.64 -6.87 -7.41
N LYS A 23 -0.51 -8.18 -7.17
CA LYS A 23 -1.21 -9.21 -7.96
C LYS A 23 -2.72 -9.19 -7.73
N LEU A 24 -3.16 -9.03 -6.49
CA LEU A 24 -4.58 -8.89 -6.15
C LEU A 24 -5.21 -7.68 -6.85
N GLN A 25 -4.52 -6.54 -6.87
CA GLN A 25 -5.00 -5.31 -7.50
C GLN A 25 -5.05 -5.42 -9.03
N SER A 26 -4.08 -6.09 -9.63
CA SER A 26 -3.94 -6.16 -11.10
C SER A 26 -4.68 -7.36 -11.71
N LEU A 27 -4.78 -8.49 -11.01
CA LEU A 27 -5.27 -9.76 -11.55
C LEU A 27 -6.47 -10.36 -10.79
N GLY A 28 -6.73 -9.91 -9.55
CA GLY A 28 -7.77 -10.47 -8.69
C GLY A 28 -7.40 -11.86 -8.16
N ASP A 29 -8.12 -12.88 -8.62
CA ASP A 29 -7.83 -14.28 -8.29
C ASP A 29 -6.40 -14.64 -8.70
N PHE A 30 -5.62 -15.22 -7.79
CA PHE A 30 -4.21 -15.48 -8.01
C PHE A 30 -3.73 -16.75 -7.28
N PRO A 31 -2.74 -17.50 -7.81
CA PRO A 31 -2.15 -18.64 -7.10
C PRO A 31 -1.48 -18.21 -5.79
N ILE A 32 -1.72 -18.96 -4.70
CA ILE A 32 -1.04 -18.74 -3.42
C ILE A 32 0.09 -19.75 -3.30
N VAL A 33 1.33 -19.27 -3.41
CA VAL A 33 2.56 -20.07 -3.33
C VAL A 33 3.38 -19.56 -2.15
N LEU A 34 3.49 -20.37 -1.10
CA LEU A 34 4.13 -19.97 0.16
C LEU A 34 5.52 -20.58 0.35
N ASN A 35 5.86 -21.59 -0.44
CA ASN A 35 7.13 -22.31 -0.37
C ASN A 35 7.78 -22.33 -1.75
N ALA A 36 9.10 -22.48 -1.77
CA ALA A 36 9.81 -22.72 -3.01
C ALA A 36 9.31 -24.03 -3.65
N LEU A 37 9.00 -23.96 -4.93
CA LEU A 37 8.55 -25.11 -5.72
C LEU A 37 9.76 -25.77 -6.38
N PRO A 38 9.76 -27.11 -6.52
CA PRO A 38 10.76 -27.80 -7.31
C PRO A 38 10.59 -27.43 -8.81
N ASP A 39 11.66 -27.53 -9.57
CA ASP A 39 11.64 -27.34 -11.03
C ASP A 39 11.11 -28.60 -11.73
N ASP A 40 9.86 -28.94 -11.42
CA ASP A 40 9.13 -30.07 -11.94
C ASP A 40 7.75 -29.63 -12.43
N LYS A 41 7.34 -30.15 -13.59
CA LYS A 41 6.10 -29.75 -14.26
C LYS A 41 4.86 -29.99 -13.39
N GLU A 42 4.74 -31.15 -12.77
CA GLU A 42 3.53 -31.53 -12.04
C GLU A 42 3.28 -30.65 -10.81
N PRO A 43 4.26 -30.44 -9.88
CA PRO A 43 4.09 -29.51 -8.77
C PRO A 43 3.83 -28.06 -9.22
N LEU A 44 4.49 -27.61 -10.28
CA LEU A 44 4.29 -26.24 -10.81
C LEU A 44 2.88 -26.05 -11.34
N VAL A 45 2.35 -27.02 -12.12
CA VAL A 45 0.96 -26.97 -12.63
C VAL A 45 -0.04 -27.02 -11.48
N ALA A 46 0.14 -27.90 -10.51
CA ALA A 46 -0.76 -28.02 -9.35
C ALA A 46 -0.79 -26.73 -8.54
N SER A 47 0.36 -26.06 -8.36
CA SER A 47 0.47 -24.80 -7.60
C SER A 47 0.02 -23.58 -8.39
N SER A 48 -0.21 -23.70 -9.69
CA SER A 48 -0.66 -22.60 -10.56
C SER A 48 -2.17 -22.35 -10.52
N LYS A 49 -2.93 -23.15 -9.75
CA LYS A 49 -4.38 -22.97 -9.60
C LYS A 49 -4.66 -21.64 -8.90
N ARG A 50 -5.42 -20.76 -9.56
CA ARG A 50 -5.85 -19.50 -8.96
C ARG A 50 -6.79 -19.76 -7.78
N GLN A 51 -6.54 -19.05 -6.70
CA GLN A 51 -7.43 -18.99 -5.54
C GLN A 51 -8.32 -17.75 -5.66
N PRO A 52 -9.57 -17.82 -5.14
CA PRO A 52 -10.46 -16.66 -5.10
C PRO A 52 -9.80 -15.46 -4.40
N ARG A 53 -10.08 -14.25 -4.88
CA ARG A 53 -9.45 -13.01 -4.44
C ARG A 53 -9.48 -12.79 -2.92
N TYR A 54 -10.59 -13.13 -2.25
CA TYR A 54 -10.68 -12.99 -0.78
C TYR A 54 -9.67 -13.88 -0.03
N LYS A 55 -9.32 -15.06 -0.59
CA LYS A 55 -8.27 -15.92 -0.02
C LYS A 55 -6.89 -15.32 -0.23
N VAL A 56 -6.67 -14.69 -1.37
CA VAL A 56 -5.42 -13.95 -1.65
C VAL A 56 -5.29 -12.77 -0.69
N ALA A 57 -6.37 -12.01 -0.49
CA ALA A 57 -6.41 -10.90 0.46
C ALA A 57 -6.17 -11.38 1.91
N GLN A 58 -6.78 -12.48 2.33
CA GLN A 58 -6.52 -13.06 3.64
C GLN A 58 -5.06 -13.47 3.80
N GLN A 59 -4.45 -14.09 2.80
CA GLN A 59 -3.03 -14.44 2.84
C GLN A 59 -2.12 -13.20 2.97
N ILE A 60 -2.49 -12.08 2.36
CA ILE A 60 -1.79 -10.81 2.55
C ILE A 60 -1.86 -10.36 4.01
N LEU A 61 -3.04 -10.43 4.64
CA LEU A 61 -3.21 -10.07 6.05
C LEU A 61 -2.43 -11.02 6.96
N ASP A 62 -2.46 -12.33 6.70
CA ASP A 62 -1.72 -13.35 7.47
C ASP A 62 -0.20 -13.12 7.42
N ASP A 63 0.32 -12.71 6.26
CA ASP A 63 1.74 -12.39 6.13
C ASP A 63 2.08 -11.07 6.84
N LEU A 64 1.19 -10.08 6.79
CA LEU A 64 1.40 -8.83 7.51
C LEU A 64 1.28 -9.01 9.03
N ASP A 65 0.44 -9.91 9.52
CA ASP A 65 0.38 -10.27 10.94
C ASP A 65 1.70 -10.88 11.42
N LYS A 66 2.27 -11.82 10.65
CA LYS A 66 3.63 -12.34 10.91
C LYS A 66 4.70 -11.26 10.84
N ALA A 67 4.58 -10.34 9.90
CA ALA A 67 5.49 -9.21 9.82
C ALA A 67 5.40 -8.30 11.05
N LEU A 68 4.19 -8.00 11.54
CA LEU A 68 3.96 -7.17 12.74
C LEU A 68 4.55 -7.79 14.00
N ASP A 69 4.55 -9.12 14.13
CA ASP A 69 5.15 -9.83 15.26
C ASP A 69 6.70 -9.80 15.26
N LEU A 70 7.30 -9.60 14.10
CA LEU A 70 8.74 -9.70 13.89
C LEU A 70 9.43 -8.36 13.67
N LEU A 71 8.72 -7.38 13.12
CA LEU A 71 9.25 -6.06 12.81
C LEU A 71 9.44 -5.22 14.06
N MET A 72 10.56 -4.51 14.10
CA MET A 72 10.83 -3.49 15.12
C MET A 72 10.02 -2.23 14.84
N GLU A 73 9.68 -1.48 15.90
CA GLU A 73 9.03 -0.16 15.81
C GLU A 73 9.87 0.80 14.95
N SER A 74 11.17 0.85 15.21
CA SER A 74 12.13 1.59 14.38
C SER A 74 13.00 0.60 13.63
N ALA A 75 12.96 0.67 12.30
CA ALA A 75 13.75 -0.22 11.46
C ALA A 75 15.26 0.02 11.59
N PRO A 76 16.09 -1.04 11.59
CA PRO A 76 17.53 -0.90 11.50
C PRO A 76 17.92 -0.22 10.18
N GLY A 77 18.54 0.97 10.25
CA GLY A 77 18.82 1.79 9.06
C GLY A 77 17.78 2.87 8.75
N GLY A 78 16.81 3.08 9.65
CA GLY A 78 15.85 4.19 9.59
C GLY A 78 14.73 3.99 8.59
N LYS A 79 14.09 5.09 8.17
CA LYS A 79 12.87 5.11 7.36
C LYS A 79 13.04 4.65 5.90
N ASN A 80 14.24 4.30 5.47
CA ASN A 80 14.47 3.62 4.19
C ASN A 80 14.18 2.10 4.24
N ARG A 81 13.84 1.60 5.43
CA ARG A 81 13.49 0.20 5.65
C ARG A 81 12.11 0.07 6.26
N ILE A 82 11.55 -1.11 6.18
CA ILE A 82 10.19 -1.42 6.63
C ILE A 82 10.16 -1.42 8.16
N SER A 83 9.28 -0.60 8.75
CA SER A 83 8.99 -0.59 10.19
C SER A 83 7.65 -1.30 10.47
N ARG A 84 7.37 -1.56 11.76
CA ARG A 84 6.08 -2.08 12.19
C ARG A 84 4.94 -1.15 11.78
N ASP A 85 5.11 0.16 11.90
CA ASP A 85 4.10 1.15 11.50
C ASP A 85 3.83 1.14 9.98
N ALA A 86 4.86 0.94 9.16
CA ALA A 86 4.68 0.77 7.72
C ALA A 86 3.88 -0.50 7.39
N ALA A 87 4.05 -1.58 8.16
CA ALA A 87 3.27 -2.80 7.99
C ALA A 87 1.81 -2.62 8.41
N LEU A 88 1.53 -1.90 9.51
CA LEU A 88 0.15 -1.55 9.91
C LEU A 88 -0.56 -0.73 8.82
N LEU A 89 0.14 0.25 8.24
CA LEU A 89 -0.44 1.06 7.16
C LEU A 89 -0.75 0.21 5.93
N LEU A 90 0.17 -0.68 5.52
CA LEU A 90 -0.07 -1.57 4.38
C LEU A 90 -1.23 -2.52 4.65
N ARG A 91 -1.33 -3.06 5.88
CA ARG A 91 -2.41 -3.96 6.30
C ARG A 91 -3.78 -3.27 6.20
N SER A 92 -3.89 -2.05 6.73
CA SER A 92 -5.12 -1.24 6.63
C SER A 92 -5.50 -1.00 5.16
N ARG A 93 -4.54 -0.63 4.32
CA ARG A 93 -4.79 -0.38 2.89
C ARG A 93 -5.20 -1.63 2.12
N ALA A 94 -4.56 -2.77 2.39
CA ALA A 94 -4.89 -4.03 1.74
C ALA A 94 -6.30 -4.51 2.09
N ALA A 95 -6.64 -4.46 3.37
CA ALA A 95 -7.97 -4.84 3.85
C ALA A 95 -9.06 -3.90 3.31
N LEU A 96 -8.84 -2.58 3.34
CA LEU A 96 -9.79 -1.60 2.79
C LEU A 96 -9.98 -1.78 1.29
N PHE A 97 -8.91 -2.05 0.55
CA PHE A 97 -8.99 -2.31 -0.89
C PHE A 97 -9.89 -3.50 -1.19
N GLU A 98 -9.69 -4.64 -0.53
CA GLU A 98 -10.51 -5.83 -0.77
C GLU A 98 -11.96 -5.60 -0.39
N ALA A 99 -12.22 -5.06 0.79
CA ALA A 99 -13.57 -4.76 1.25
C ALA A 99 -14.34 -3.86 0.28
N THR A 100 -13.71 -2.79 -0.19
CA THR A 100 -14.34 -1.85 -1.12
C THR A 100 -14.48 -2.44 -2.52
N TRP A 101 -13.50 -3.24 -2.96
CA TRP A 101 -13.63 -3.97 -4.22
C TRP A 101 -14.84 -4.90 -4.21
N GLU A 102 -14.95 -5.77 -3.22
CA GLU A 102 -16.08 -6.70 -3.08
C GLU A 102 -17.43 -5.94 -2.99
N LYS A 103 -17.47 -4.86 -2.19
CA LYS A 103 -18.67 -4.05 -2.00
C LYS A 103 -19.17 -3.44 -3.30
N TYR A 104 -18.28 -2.83 -4.08
CA TYR A 104 -18.67 -2.10 -5.29
C TYR A 104 -18.84 -3.00 -6.53
N HIS A 105 -18.27 -4.22 -6.50
CA HIS A 105 -18.41 -5.19 -7.57
C HIS A 105 -19.35 -6.36 -7.23
N LYS A 106 -20.06 -6.29 -6.10
CA LYS A 106 -21.05 -7.29 -5.70
C LYS A 106 -22.04 -7.55 -6.83
N GLY A 107 -22.29 -8.84 -7.14
CA GLY A 107 -23.18 -9.25 -8.23
C GLY A 107 -22.58 -9.16 -9.65
N THR A 108 -21.27 -9.00 -9.78
CA THR A 108 -20.56 -9.01 -11.06
C THR A 108 -19.55 -10.16 -11.14
N ALA A 109 -18.97 -10.37 -12.34
CA ALA A 109 -17.91 -11.37 -12.55
C ALA A 109 -16.59 -11.06 -11.82
N PHE A 110 -16.45 -9.87 -11.25
CA PHE A 110 -15.23 -9.42 -10.57
C PHE A 110 -15.13 -9.85 -9.12
N VAL A 111 -16.14 -10.56 -8.61
CA VAL A 111 -16.18 -11.10 -7.24
C VAL A 111 -16.53 -12.58 -7.25
N PRO A 112 -16.03 -13.37 -6.30
CA PRO A 112 -16.32 -14.80 -6.21
C PRO A 112 -17.83 -15.08 -6.14
N GLY A 113 -18.28 -16.04 -6.95
CA GLY A 113 -19.68 -16.44 -7.00
C GLY A 113 -20.61 -15.46 -7.76
N GLY A 114 -20.11 -14.36 -8.28
CA GLY A 114 -20.90 -13.46 -9.13
C GLY A 114 -21.13 -14.04 -10.53
N PRO A 115 -22.14 -13.54 -11.26
CA PRO A 115 -22.44 -13.99 -12.62
C PRO A 115 -21.25 -13.83 -13.54
N GLY A 116 -20.78 -14.94 -14.15
CA GLY A 116 -19.62 -14.95 -15.04
C GLY A 116 -18.26 -14.98 -14.35
N TRP A 117 -18.20 -15.09 -13.01
CA TRP A 117 -16.94 -15.32 -12.31
C TRP A 117 -16.28 -16.63 -12.80
N PRO A 118 -14.99 -16.63 -13.17
CA PRO A 118 -14.35 -17.77 -13.85
C PRO A 118 -13.96 -18.93 -12.90
N GLY A 119 -14.04 -18.74 -11.59
CA GLY A 119 -13.72 -19.79 -10.61
C GLY A 119 -14.84 -20.84 -10.48
N LYS A 120 -14.61 -21.85 -9.68
CA LYS A 120 -15.55 -22.95 -9.47
C LYS A 120 -16.29 -22.81 -8.15
N ALA A 121 -17.55 -23.27 -8.11
CA ALA A 121 -18.37 -23.29 -6.90
C ALA A 121 -17.67 -24.03 -5.73
N GLU A 122 -16.90 -25.09 -6.01
CA GLU A 122 -16.12 -25.83 -5.01
C GLU A 122 -15.04 -24.97 -4.33
N ASP A 123 -14.53 -23.94 -5.01
CA ASP A 123 -13.48 -23.06 -4.48
C ASP A 123 -13.99 -22.03 -3.46
N ILE A 124 -15.32 -21.84 -3.43
CA ILE A 124 -16.01 -20.83 -2.61
C ILE A 124 -17.04 -21.43 -1.65
N GLN A 125 -16.89 -22.72 -1.29
CA GLN A 125 -17.79 -23.34 -0.32
C GLN A 125 -17.78 -22.55 1.00
N GLY A 126 -18.97 -22.16 1.48
CA GLY A 126 -19.14 -21.37 2.70
C GLY A 126 -18.77 -19.88 2.57
N PHE A 127 -18.39 -19.41 1.39
CA PHE A 127 -18.16 -17.97 1.16
C PHE A 127 -19.48 -17.21 1.14
N ASP A 128 -19.54 -16.15 1.92
CA ASP A 128 -20.58 -15.15 1.90
C ASP A 128 -19.95 -13.76 1.70
N ILE A 129 -20.38 -13.06 0.67
CA ILE A 129 -19.75 -11.81 0.27
C ILE A 129 -19.96 -10.70 1.29
N ASP A 130 -21.11 -10.65 1.97
CA ASP A 130 -21.38 -9.61 2.96
C ASP A 130 -20.54 -9.82 4.22
N SER A 131 -20.38 -11.07 4.62
CA SER A 131 -19.48 -11.47 5.72
C SER A 131 -18.02 -11.14 5.37
N SER A 132 -17.59 -11.38 4.13
CA SER A 132 -16.26 -11.07 3.64
C SER A 132 -15.99 -9.55 3.66
N ILE A 133 -16.92 -8.75 3.13
CA ILE A 133 -16.83 -7.28 3.15
C ILE A 133 -16.69 -6.77 4.58
N ASN A 134 -17.53 -7.24 5.50
CA ASN A 134 -17.48 -6.81 6.90
C ASN A 134 -16.16 -7.21 7.57
N HIS A 135 -15.70 -8.44 7.33
CA HIS A 135 -14.41 -8.91 7.84
C HIS A 135 -13.26 -7.99 7.42
N PHE A 136 -13.12 -7.69 6.13
CA PHE A 136 -12.04 -6.83 5.65
C PHE A 136 -12.20 -5.37 6.08
N LEU A 137 -13.43 -4.84 6.24
CA LEU A 137 -13.65 -3.52 6.83
C LEU A 137 -13.20 -3.48 8.30
N ASP A 138 -13.53 -4.50 9.08
CA ASP A 138 -13.12 -4.59 10.48
C ASP A 138 -11.59 -4.67 10.62
N GLU A 139 -10.93 -5.45 9.78
CA GLU A 139 -9.47 -5.55 9.76
C GLU A 139 -8.79 -4.24 9.33
N ALA A 140 -9.40 -3.52 8.37
CA ALA A 140 -8.94 -2.18 7.99
C ALA A 140 -9.08 -1.19 9.16
N MET A 141 -10.23 -1.18 9.83
CA MET A 141 -10.48 -0.32 10.99
C MET A 141 -9.52 -0.60 12.15
N LYS A 142 -9.28 -1.86 12.49
CA LYS A 142 -8.35 -2.23 13.57
C LYS A 142 -6.96 -1.66 13.29
N SER A 143 -6.41 -1.92 12.10
CA SER A 143 -5.06 -1.51 11.75
C SER A 143 -4.93 0.01 11.63
N SER A 144 -5.92 0.69 11.04
CA SER A 144 -5.90 2.14 10.89
C SER A 144 -6.11 2.85 12.24
N LYS A 145 -6.95 2.30 13.13
CA LYS A 145 -7.14 2.85 14.47
C LYS A 145 -5.87 2.73 15.31
N GLU A 146 -5.23 1.55 15.33
CA GLU A 146 -3.97 1.35 16.08
C GLU A 146 -2.91 2.36 15.66
N LEU A 147 -2.70 2.51 14.34
CA LEU A 147 -1.71 3.43 13.82
C LEU A 147 -2.13 4.90 14.01
N GLY A 148 -3.39 5.23 13.77
CA GLY A 148 -3.92 6.59 13.91
C GLY A 148 -3.84 7.10 15.35
N ASP A 149 -4.25 6.30 16.32
CA ASP A 149 -4.17 6.63 17.75
C ASP A 149 -2.71 6.89 18.18
N LYS A 150 -1.76 6.13 17.62
CA LYS A 150 -0.33 6.30 17.89
C LYS A 150 0.25 7.59 17.30
N LEU A 151 -0.21 8.01 16.12
CA LEU A 151 0.40 9.08 15.33
C LEU A 151 -0.36 10.41 15.38
N VAL A 152 -1.54 10.48 15.98
CA VAL A 152 -2.42 11.66 15.95
C VAL A 152 -1.73 12.95 16.39
N GLY A 153 -0.78 12.88 17.33
CA GLY A 153 -0.03 14.06 17.81
C GLY A 153 1.23 14.39 16.98
N ASN A 154 1.52 13.60 15.94
CA ASN A 154 2.77 13.69 15.16
C ASN A 154 2.54 14.13 13.70
N LEU A 155 1.31 14.46 13.33
CA LEU A 155 1.00 14.93 11.98
C LEU A 155 1.45 16.38 11.81
N ALA A 156 2.00 16.69 10.63
CA ALA A 156 2.39 18.05 10.29
C ALA A 156 1.13 18.93 10.10
N GLU A 157 1.09 20.05 10.80
CA GLU A 157 0.04 21.04 10.60
C GLU A 157 0.37 21.93 9.39
N ASN A 158 -0.63 22.22 8.57
CA ASN A 158 -0.51 23.23 7.53
C ASN A 158 -0.65 24.62 8.14
N THR A 159 0.47 25.25 8.42
CA THR A 159 0.55 26.62 8.96
C THR A 159 0.60 27.69 7.88
N ALA A 160 0.62 27.29 6.59
CA ALA A 160 0.65 28.25 5.48
C ALA A 160 -0.70 28.97 5.38
N THR A 161 -0.66 30.31 5.33
CA THR A 161 -1.84 31.11 5.02
C THR A 161 -2.11 31.14 3.51
N PRO A 162 -3.38 31.21 3.06
CA PRO A 162 -3.71 31.32 1.64
C PRO A 162 -3.07 32.55 0.94
N GLU A 163 -2.71 33.56 1.71
CA GLU A 163 -2.09 34.79 1.23
C GLU A 163 -0.58 34.67 1.00
N GLY A 164 0.02 33.59 1.46
CA GLY A 164 1.45 33.33 1.39
C GLY A 164 2.00 32.89 0.03
N GLN A 165 1.21 32.86 -1.03
CA GLN A 165 1.65 32.37 -2.34
C GLN A 165 2.78 33.22 -2.99
N ASN A 166 2.99 34.44 -2.52
CA ASN A 166 4.09 35.31 -2.92
C ASN A 166 5.11 35.59 -1.80
N ALA A 167 4.93 34.93 -0.66
CA ALA A 167 5.83 35.10 0.47
C ALA A 167 7.10 34.26 0.28
N SER A 168 8.13 34.55 1.06
CA SER A 168 9.39 33.81 1.08
C SER A 168 9.13 32.30 1.30
N LEU A 169 10.06 31.45 0.92
CA LEU A 169 10.00 29.98 1.08
C LEU A 169 9.54 29.51 2.48
N ALA A 170 9.70 30.35 3.50
CA ALA A 170 9.27 30.08 4.87
C ALA A 170 7.73 29.99 5.07
N SER A 171 6.93 30.47 4.11
CA SER A 171 5.46 30.43 4.15
C SER A 171 4.85 29.36 3.24
N ILE A 172 5.67 28.50 2.65
CA ILE A 172 5.20 27.38 1.83
C ILE A 172 4.60 26.30 2.76
N ASN A 173 3.48 25.72 2.32
CA ASN A 173 2.82 24.61 2.98
C ASN A 173 3.83 23.51 3.36
N PRO A 174 3.95 23.12 4.63
CA PRO A 174 4.85 22.06 5.09
C PRO A 174 4.68 20.74 4.34
N TYR A 175 3.46 20.40 3.94
CA TYR A 175 3.17 19.23 3.12
C TYR A 175 3.84 19.30 1.74
N TYR A 176 3.82 20.47 1.10
CA TYR A 176 4.55 20.67 -0.16
C TYR A 176 6.06 20.56 0.06
N THR A 177 6.59 21.19 1.11
CA THR A 177 8.02 21.18 1.44
C THR A 177 8.52 19.75 1.63
N MET A 178 7.75 18.90 2.32
CA MET A 178 8.08 17.49 2.55
C MET A 178 8.36 16.75 1.23
N PHE A 179 7.57 16.99 0.17
CA PHE A 179 7.79 16.35 -1.14
C PHE A 179 8.92 16.97 -1.96
N CYS A 180 9.42 18.15 -1.57
CA CYS A 180 10.54 18.82 -2.24
C CYS A 180 11.88 18.54 -1.55
N ASP A 181 11.88 18.03 -0.33
CA ASP A 181 13.09 17.77 0.42
C ASP A 181 13.88 16.57 -0.11
N LYS A 182 15.20 16.67 0.02
CA LYS A 182 16.12 15.59 -0.33
C LYS A 182 16.09 14.43 0.67
N ASP A 183 15.73 14.73 1.91
CA ASP A 183 15.68 13.78 3.02
C ASP A 183 14.37 13.93 3.78
N MET A 184 13.58 12.87 3.76
CA MET A 184 12.28 12.82 4.44
C MET A 184 12.37 12.19 5.84
N SER A 185 13.57 11.88 6.34
CA SER A 185 13.75 11.20 7.63
C SER A 185 13.25 12.03 8.83
N GLY A 186 13.34 13.37 8.73
CA GLY A 186 12.93 14.30 9.78
C GLY A 186 11.41 14.49 9.94
N TYR A 187 10.61 14.07 8.96
CA TYR A 187 9.14 14.23 9.03
C TYR A 187 8.51 13.08 9.82
N SER A 188 7.85 13.38 10.93
CA SER A 188 7.25 12.38 11.84
C SER A 188 6.18 11.53 11.17
N GLU A 189 5.38 12.11 10.29
CA GLU A 189 4.31 11.42 9.55
C GLU A 189 4.80 10.52 8.41
N VAL A 190 6.06 10.64 7.99
CA VAL A 190 6.65 9.75 6.98
C VAL A 190 7.13 8.47 7.65
N LEU A 191 6.45 7.37 7.38
CA LEU A 191 6.76 6.05 7.96
C LEU A 191 7.85 5.31 7.19
N MET A 192 7.85 5.43 5.87
CA MET A 192 8.84 4.83 4.99
C MET A 192 8.98 5.67 3.72
N TYR A 193 10.20 5.84 3.25
CA TYR A 193 10.48 6.48 1.97
C TYR A 193 11.69 5.81 1.30
N ARG A 194 11.84 6.02 0.01
CA ARG A 194 13.02 5.59 -0.72
C ARG A 194 13.93 6.80 -0.98
N ALA A 195 15.12 6.78 -0.41
CA ALA A 195 16.11 7.78 -0.73
C ALA A 195 16.67 7.56 -2.15
N PHE A 196 16.65 8.63 -2.94
CA PHE A 196 17.32 8.68 -4.23
C PHE A 196 18.65 9.41 -4.06
N ASP A 197 19.69 8.67 -3.73
CA ASP A 197 21.03 9.20 -3.46
C ASP A 197 22.03 8.53 -4.40
N LYS A 198 22.50 9.31 -5.38
CA LYS A 198 23.47 8.82 -6.36
C LYS A 198 24.82 8.47 -5.70
N ALA A 199 25.25 9.25 -4.73
CA ALA A 199 26.56 9.07 -4.12
C ALA A 199 26.62 7.86 -3.20
N LYS A 200 25.56 7.62 -2.40
CA LYS A 200 25.53 6.54 -1.41
C LYS A 200 24.95 5.24 -1.94
N ALA A 201 23.91 5.31 -2.76
CA ALA A 201 23.14 4.15 -3.20
C ALA A 201 23.15 3.93 -4.71
N ASN A 202 23.77 4.83 -5.48
CA ASN A 202 23.72 4.87 -6.94
C ASN A 202 22.27 4.81 -7.50
N VAL A 203 21.32 5.37 -6.76
CA VAL A 203 19.89 5.40 -7.12
C VAL A 203 19.54 6.80 -7.56
N THR A 204 19.01 6.91 -8.77
CA THR A 204 18.57 8.17 -9.36
C THR A 204 17.14 8.04 -9.89
N HIS A 205 16.53 9.16 -10.23
CA HIS A 205 15.26 9.22 -10.95
C HIS A 205 15.30 10.27 -12.04
N ASN A 206 14.38 10.20 -12.97
CA ASN A 206 14.21 11.13 -14.08
C ASN A 206 12.83 11.81 -14.10
N VAL A 207 12.21 11.98 -12.93
CA VAL A 207 10.86 12.55 -12.82
C VAL A 207 10.76 13.92 -13.48
N GLN A 208 11.78 14.77 -13.33
CA GLN A 208 11.82 16.08 -13.99
C GLN A 208 11.71 15.96 -15.51
N MET A 209 12.42 15.00 -16.12
CA MET A 209 12.35 14.77 -17.57
C MET A 209 10.97 14.27 -17.99
N GLN A 210 10.34 13.40 -17.17
CA GLN A 210 9.00 12.87 -17.44
C GLN A 210 7.93 13.98 -17.48
N LEU A 211 8.08 15.02 -16.64
CA LEU A 211 7.15 16.15 -16.53
C LEU A 211 7.40 17.27 -17.54
N GLN A 212 8.53 17.26 -18.25
CA GLN A 212 8.84 18.30 -19.25
C GLN A 212 8.06 18.07 -20.55
N ARG A 213 7.77 19.18 -21.25
CA ARG A 213 7.04 19.18 -22.53
C ARG A 213 7.60 18.20 -23.57
N ASN A 214 8.93 18.09 -23.63
CA ASN A 214 9.63 17.21 -24.58
C ASN A 214 10.09 15.88 -23.95
N GLY A 215 9.60 15.56 -22.74
CA GLY A 215 9.90 14.31 -22.03
C GLY A 215 8.83 13.25 -22.23
N GLY A 216 8.48 12.53 -21.17
CA GLY A 216 7.54 11.41 -21.21
C GLY A 216 6.07 11.78 -21.43
N GLY A 217 5.74 13.07 -21.54
CA GLY A 217 4.36 13.53 -21.73
C GLY A 217 3.44 13.27 -20.53
N THR A 218 4.00 12.99 -19.36
CA THR A 218 3.24 12.79 -18.13
C THR A 218 2.71 14.12 -17.61
N GLY A 219 1.43 14.20 -17.35
CA GLY A 219 0.78 15.41 -16.85
C GLY A 219 -0.38 15.08 -15.92
N TRP A 220 -0.98 16.12 -15.37
CA TRP A 220 -2.14 15.97 -14.53
C TRP A 220 -3.37 15.55 -15.35
N THR A 221 -4.17 14.64 -14.80
CA THR A 221 -5.46 14.31 -15.41
C THR A 221 -6.42 15.48 -15.24
N ARG A 222 -7.37 15.61 -16.17
CA ARG A 222 -8.42 16.63 -16.07
C ARG A 222 -9.24 16.49 -14.79
N GLY A 223 -9.49 15.24 -14.35
CA GLY A 223 -10.18 14.99 -13.10
C GLY A 223 -9.44 15.56 -11.88
N LEU A 224 -8.10 15.41 -11.83
CA LEU A 224 -7.30 16.01 -10.77
C LEU A 224 -7.34 17.54 -10.84
N VAL A 225 -7.19 18.14 -12.04
CA VAL A 225 -7.26 19.60 -12.20
C VAL A 225 -8.62 20.14 -11.75
N ASN A 226 -9.70 19.45 -12.08
CA ASN A 226 -11.05 19.85 -11.67
C ASN A 226 -11.32 19.68 -10.16
N SER A 227 -10.47 18.94 -9.43
CA SER A 227 -10.58 18.82 -7.98
C SER A 227 -9.94 19.98 -7.20
N PHE A 228 -9.14 20.81 -7.85
CA PHE A 228 -8.64 22.03 -7.24
C PHE A 228 -9.75 23.08 -7.15
N LEU A 229 -9.99 23.55 -5.92
CA LEU A 229 -11.03 24.55 -5.68
C LEU A 229 -10.47 25.96 -5.82
N MET A 230 -11.25 26.85 -6.43
CA MET A 230 -10.98 28.26 -6.42
C MET A 230 -11.24 28.85 -5.03
N ARG A 231 -10.82 30.10 -4.78
CA ARG A 231 -11.00 30.80 -3.48
C ARG A 231 -12.47 30.82 -2.99
N ASN A 232 -13.43 30.74 -3.91
CA ASN A 232 -14.87 30.69 -3.61
C ASN A 232 -15.39 29.28 -3.33
N GLY A 233 -14.51 28.26 -3.33
CA GLY A 233 -14.88 26.86 -3.11
C GLY A 233 -15.46 26.12 -4.33
N LEU A 234 -15.46 26.75 -5.49
CA LEU A 234 -15.88 26.11 -6.75
C LEU A 234 -14.68 25.57 -7.55
N PRO A 235 -14.84 24.53 -8.38
CA PRO A 235 -13.80 24.03 -9.28
C PRO A 235 -13.36 25.09 -10.31
#